data_d0f3df3705be4f546ca008fd44e96a68
#
_entry.id   d0f3df3705be4f546ca008fd44e96a68
#
_cell.length_a   1.000
_cell.length_b   1.000
_cell.length_c   1.000
_cell.angle_alpha   90.00
_cell.angle_beta   90.00
_cell.angle_gamma   90.00
#
_symmetry.space_group_name_H-M   'P 1'
#
loop_
_entity.id
_entity.type
_entity.pdbx_description
1 polymer ?
#
loop_
_entity_poly.entity_id
_entity_poly.type
_entity_poly.pdbx_seq_one_letter_code
_entity_poly.pdbx_strand_id
1 'polypeptide(L)'
;MKLRPVLLVLLILSGFYFLTTRWAPSGAMAGLMRPGKTKVAANPDGSATSTTGSSMGDFSLTEAEAAPEYTSEEMQNIAVYKKALPSVVNITSTEVVCCDFFLQPVPQQGQGSGFLIDNQGHILTNDHVIDNAQTVEVTLWNKRKFKATVVGADRFHDVALLQIQGATDLQPATLADSSHLLVGQEVYAIGNPFGFSGTMTHGMISSIRSVILPSGNRIEDAIQTDASINPGNSGGPLLNSHGDVIGITTMIASNPNGGADQSAGIGFAIPIQTAEAVVRDIMRYGHAVRPSLDIVSLPIGPYEAQEIGLPADYGILIERVLPGGAAARAGLRGGNQLAYQGNTQVMLGGDLIVGFDGQPITSPQDLSNALNAHRAGDTVTLTIYRGQQRMNVKVTLSEARQTYSGQAA
;
A
#
# COMPACT_ATOMS: atom_id res chain seq x y z
N MET A 1 35.27 8.72 -39.71
CA MET A 1 34.43 7.72 -39.00
C MET A 1 35.33 6.81 -38.18
N LYS A 2 35.22 6.81 -36.88
CA LYS A 2 36.14 6.05 -35.98
C LYS A 2 35.68 4.61 -35.86
N LEU A 3 36.35 3.70 -36.55
CA LEU A 3 36.08 2.23 -36.62
C LEU A 3 36.35 1.49 -35.28
N ARG A 4 36.93 2.15 -34.29
CA ARG A 4 37.38 1.57 -33.01
C ARG A 4 36.26 1.05 -32.08
N PRO A 5 35.10 1.71 -31.87
CA PRO A 5 34.08 1.20 -30.97
C PRO A 5 33.33 -0.03 -31.54
N VAL A 6 33.15 -0.13 -32.84
CA VAL A 6 32.44 -1.28 -33.47
C VAL A 6 33.25 -2.57 -33.37
N LEU A 7 34.58 -2.46 -33.51
CA LEU A 7 35.49 -3.61 -33.34
C LEU A 7 35.52 -4.13 -31.90
N LEU A 8 35.40 -3.23 -30.90
CA LEU A 8 35.37 -3.60 -29.50
C LEU A 8 34.07 -4.36 -29.12
N VAL A 9 32.92 -3.92 -29.63
CA VAL A 9 31.64 -4.60 -29.43
C VAL A 9 31.61 -5.99 -30.09
N LEU A 10 32.15 -6.11 -31.28
CA LEU A 10 32.24 -7.41 -31.95
C LEU A 10 33.20 -8.40 -31.23
N LEU A 11 34.29 -7.90 -30.64
CA LEU A 11 35.19 -8.70 -29.81
C LEU A 11 34.52 -9.20 -28.52
N ILE A 12 33.75 -8.36 -27.87
CA ILE A 12 32.99 -8.71 -26.63
C ILE A 12 31.89 -9.73 -26.95
N LEU A 13 31.13 -9.55 -28.03
CA LEU A 13 30.10 -10.48 -28.46
C LEU A 13 30.69 -11.85 -28.90
N SER A 14 31.83 -11.85 -29.61
CA SER A 14 32.53 -13.08 -29.98
C SER A 14 33.11 -13.81 -28.77
N GLY A 15 33.64 -13.08 -27.78
CA GLY A 15 34.10 -13.65 -26.51
C GLY A 15 32.99 -14.29 -25.70
N PHE A 16 31.83 -13.64 -25.64
CA PHE A 16 30.65 -14.15 -24.95
C PHE A 16 30.07 -15.41 -25.64
N TYR A 17 30.00 -15.39 -26.96
CA TYR A 17 29.60 -16.56 -27.74
C TYR A 17 30.55 -17.77 -27.54
N PHE A 18 31.85 -17.52 -27.50
CA PHE A 18 32.86 -18.56 -27.29
C PHE A 18 32.80 -19.13 -25.85
N LEU A 19 32.51 -18.28 -24.84
CA LEU A 19 32.36 -18.71 -23.45
C LEU A 19 31.12 -19.59 -23.27
N THR A 20 30.00 -19.22 -23.88
CA THR A 20 28.72 -19.93 -23.73
C THR A 20 28.69 -21.25 -24.48
N THR A 21 29.41 -21.38 -25.59
CA THR A 21 29.45 -22.61 -26.38
C THR A 21 30.47 -23.64 -25.86
N ARG A 22 31.48 -23.23 -25.09
CA ARG A 22 32.46 -24.13 -24.48
C ARG A 22 32.14 -24.64 -23.08
N TRP A 23 31.18 -24.02 -22.39
CA TRP A 23 30.77 -24.40 -21.02
C TRP A 23 29.40 -25.06 -20.95
N ALA A 24 28.80 -25.48 -22.06
CA ALA A 24 27.64 -26.35 -21.99
C ALA A 24 28.14 -27.78 -21.72
N PRO A 25 27.77 -28.42 -20.59
CA PRO A 25 28.11 -29.81 -20.37
C PRO A 25 27.34 -30.65 -21.38
N SER A 26 28.10 -31.23 -22.34
CA SER A 26 27.62 -32.20 -23.29
C SER A 26 27.26 -33.47 -22.52
N GLY A 27 25.96 -33.75 -22.37
CA GLY A 27 25.52 -35.09 -21.98
C GLY A 27 24.49 -35.19 -20.89
N ALA A 28 23.30 -34.59 -21.04
CA ALA A 28 22.17 -34.94 -20.16
C ALA A 28 20.77 -34.64 -20.71
N MET A 29 20.52 -34.60 -22.00
CA MET A 29 19.15 -34.45 -22.54
C MET A 29 18.91 -35.13 -23.90
N ALA A 30 19.48 -36.35 -24.12
CA ALA A 30 19.23 -37.12 -25.33
C ALA A 30 18.55 -38.48 -25.06
N GLY A 31 17.85 -38.64 -23.93
CA GLY A 31 17.27 -39.90 -23.51
C GLY A 31 15.74 -39.97 -23.38
N LEU A 32 15.01 -38.94 -23.71
CA LEU A 32 13.57 -38.87 -23.37
C LEU A 32 12.66 -38.51 -24.54
N MET A 33 12.80 -39.14 -25.72
CA MET A 33 11.74 -39.23 -26.75
C MET A 33 12.19 -40.14 -27.89
N ARG A 34 12.04 -41.46 -27.73
CA ARG A 34 11.87 -42.38 -28.84
C ARG A 34 10.59 -43.17 -28.62
N PRO A 35 9.58 -43.07 -29.47
CA PRO A 35 8.45 -44.00 -29.45
C PRO A 35 8.95 -45.37 -29.95
N GLY A 36 8.97 -46.33 -29.04
CA GLY A 36 9.26 -47.72 -29.35
C GLY A 36 8.19 -48.30 -30.28
N LYS A 37 8.54 -48.57 -31.51
CA LYS A 37 7.73 -49.42 -32.41
C LYS A 37 7.84 -50.85 -31.94
N THR A 38 6.84 -51.36 -31.25
CA THR A 38 6.67 -52.78 -30.93
C THR A 38 6.30 -53.51 -32.23
N LYS A 39 7.20 -54.30 -32.77
CA LYS A 39 6.86 -55.30 -33.80
C LYS A 39 6.25 -56.52 -33.09
N VAL A 40 4.96 -56.70 -33.28
CA VAL A 40 4.30 -57.97 -32.92
C VAL A 40 4.69 -58.99 -33.97
N ALA A 41 5.48 -59.98 -33.55
CA ALA A 41 5.70 -61.21 -34.36
C ALA A 41 4.59 -62.17 -34.00
N ALA A 42 3.79 -62.56 -35.00
CA ALA A 42 2.81 -63.61 -34.86
C ALA A 42 3.50 -64.93 -34.98
N ASN A 43 3.44 -65.79 -33.97
CA ASN A 43 3.79 -67.20 -34.02
C ASN A 43 2.53 -68.01 -34.23
N PRO A 44 2.55 -68.98 -35.17
CA PRO A 44 1.36 -69.76 -35.55
C PRO A 44 1.16 -71.07 -34.74
N ASP A 45 1.73 -71.26 -33.58
CA ASP A 45 1.46 -72.43 -32.75
C ASP A 45 1.10 -72.11 -31.33
N GLY A 46 -0.16 -72.42 -30.97
CA GLY A 46 -0.76 -72.18 -29.69
C GLY A 46 -0.20 -73.04 -28.59
N SER A 47 0.78 -72.54 -27.84
CA SER A 47 1.03 -72.99 -26.47
C SER A 47 1.42 -71.80 -25.62
N ALA A 48 0.57 -71.47 -24.70
CA ALA A 48 0.78 -70.43 -23.70
C ALA A 48 1.85 -70.91 -22.70
N THR A 49 3.08 -70.40 -22.85
CA THR A 49 4.07 -70.50 -21.77
C THR A 49 4.09 -69.16 -21.06
N SER A 50 3.62 -69.18 -19.83
CA SER A 50 3.68 -68.05 -18.92
C SER A 50 5.14 -67.73 -18.55
N THR A 51 5.73 -66.73 -19.19
CA THR A 51 7.00 -66.17 -18.75
C THR A 51 6.69 -65.19 -17.60
N THR A 52 7.14 -65.53 -16.45
CA THR A 52 7.17 -64.69 -15.24
C THR A 52 7.93 -63.42 -15.55
N GLY A 53 7.19 -62.38 -15.95
CA GLY A 53 7.69 -61.00 -15.98
C GLY A 53 7.85 -60.52 -14.56
N SER A 54 9.02 -59.97 -14.23
CA SER A 54 9.28 -59.28 -12.96
C SER A 54 8.16 -58.31 -12.66
N SER A 55 7.45 -58.54 -11.55
CA SER A 55 6.46 -57.63 -11.05
C SER A 55 7.15 -56.29 -10.74
N MET A 56 6.92 -55.27 -11.55
CA MET A 56 6.92 -53.90 -11.03
C MET A 56 5.90 -53.91 -9.94
N GLY A 57 6.35 -53.66 -8.68
CA GLY A 57 5.49 -53.67 -7.49
C GLY A 57 4.20 -52.92 -7.77
N ASP A 58 3.12 -53.53 -7.35
CA ASP A 58 1.77 -52.99 -7.44
C ASP A 58 1.76 -51.58 -6.78
N PHE A 59 1.89 -50.55 -7.58
CA PHE A 59 1.80 -49.18 -7.08
C PHE A 59 0.32 -48.87 -6.93
N SER A 60 -0.20 -49.24 -5.79
CA SER A 60 -1.57 -48.93 -5.39
C SER A 60 -1.61 -47.54 -4.75
N LEU A 61 -2.24 -46.56 -5.42
CA LEU A 61 -2.62 -45.33 -4.80
C LEU A 61 -3.73 -45.63 -3.81
N THR A 62 -3.52 -45.29 -2.54
CA THR A 62 -4.58 -45.34 -1.55
C THR A 62 -5.49 -44.14 -1.81
N GLU A 63 -6.65 -44.39 -2.39
CA GLU A 63 -7.69 -43.35 -2.50
C GLU A 63 -8.37 -43.18 -1.14
N ALA A 64 -8.56 -41.92 -0.75
CA ALA A 64 -9.31 -41.58 0.45
C ALA A 64 -10.79 -41.84 0.19
N GLU A 65 -11.39 -42.71 0.98
CA GLU A 65 -12.75 -43.24 0.83
C GLU A 65 -13.71 -42.29 1.50
N ALA A 66 -13.93 -41.13 1.40
CA ALA A 66 -15.11 -40.35 1.80
C ALA A 66 -15.01 -38.89 1.34
N ALA A 67 -16.15 -38.28 1.03
CA ALA A 67 -16.26 -36.82 0.98
C ALA A 67 -15.79 -36.24 2.33
N PRO A 68 -14.85 -35.25 2.33
CA PRO A 68 -14.32 -34.74 3.57
C PRO A 68 -15.47 -34.13 4.42
N GLU A 69 -15.64 -34.60 5.63
CA GLU A 69 -16.42 -33.88 6.61
C GLU A 69 -15.59 -32.68 7.04
N TYR A 70 -16.01 -31.46 6.61
CA TYR A 70 -15.34 -30.21 7.00
C TYR A 70 -15.52 -29.99 8.50
N THR A 71 -14.47 -29.61 9.19
CA THR A 71 -14.54 -29.10 10.55
C THR A 71 -15.34 -27.82 10.64
N SER A 72 -15.80 -27.45 11.83
CA SER A 72 -16.50 -26.17 12.02
C SER A 72 -15.65 -24.96 11.61
N GLU A 73 -14.34 -25.01 11.86
CA GLU A 73 -13.38 -23.99 11.46
C GLU A 73 -13.23 -23.93 9.94
N GLU A 74 -13.08 -25.06 9.27
CA GLU A 74 -13.03 -25.08 7.79
C GLU A 74 -14.32 -24.54 7.16
N MET A 75 -15.49 -24.89 7.71
CA MET A 75 -16.77 -24.36 7.24
C MET A 75 -16.86 -22.86 7.42
N GLN A 76 -16.36 -22.33 8.54
CA GLN A 76 -16.29 -20.89 8.79
C GLN A 76 -15.38 -20.20 7.79
N ASN A 77 -14.16 -20.70 7.57
CA ASN A 77 -13.21 -20.17 6.61
C ASN A 77 -13.79 -20.12 5.19
N ILE A 78 -14.46 -21.22 4.79
CA ILE A 78 -15.13 -21.31 3.48
C ILE A 78 -16.30 -20.30 3.40
N ALA A 79 -17.08 -20.13 4.47
CA ALA A 79 -18.20 -19.19 4.49
C ALA A 79 -17.73 -17.74 4.39
N VAL A 80 -16.69 -17.34 5.15
CA VAL A 80 -16.08 -16.00 5.09
C VAL A 80 -15.58 -15.73 3.68
N TYR A 81 -14.81 -16.65 3.08
CA TYR A 81 -14.30 -16.50 1.73
C TYR A 81 -15.41 -16.31 0.69
N LYS A 82 -16.41 -17.18 0.69
CA LYS A 82 -17.54 -17.11 -0.26
C LYS A 82 -18.35 -15.84 -0.12
N LYS A 83 -18.53 -15.33 1.11
CA LYS A 83 -19.26 -14.10 1.38
C LYS A 83 -18.50 -12.87 0.89
N ALA A 84 -17.21 -12.79 1.19
CA ALA A 84 -16.45 -11.57 0.98
C ALA A 84 -15.85 -11.48 -0.44
N LEU A 85 -15.47 -12.60 -1.07
CA LEU A 85 -14.80 -12.61 -2.37
C LEU A 85 -15.50 -11.77 -3.45
N PRO A 86 -16.85 -11.79 -3.59
CA PRO A 86 -17.52 -11.02 -4.63
C PRO A 86 -17.37 -9.51 -4.51
N SER A 87 -17.06 -9.01 -3.31
CA SER A 87 -16.80 -7.59 -3.08
C SER A 87 -15.36 -7.19 -3.38
N VAL A 88 -14.41 -8.14 -3.33
CA VAL A 88 -12.98 -7.86 -3.48
C VAL A 88 -12.60 -7.66 -4.94
N VAL A 89 -11.85 -6.61 -5.21
CA VAL A 89 -11.40 -6.24 -6.53
C VAL A 89 -9.88 -6.16 -6.61
N ASN A 90 -9.34 -6.40 -7.82
CA ASN A 90 -7.96 -6.05 -8.13
C ASN A 90 -7.92 -4.62 -8.66
N ILE A 91 -6.90 -3.87 -8.27
CA ILE A 91 -6.63 -2.51 -8.75
C ILE A 91 -5.28 -2.52 -9.44
N THR A 92 -5.27 -2.06 -10.69
CA THR A 92 -4.06 -1.81 -11.46
C THR A 92 -3.92 -0.32 -11.69
N SER A 93 -2.91 0.29 -11.11
CA SER A 93 -2.53 1.67 -11.33
C SER A 93 -1.44 1.75 -12.39
N THR A 94 -1.50 2.74 -13.29
CA THR A 94 -0.45 2.98 -14.27
C THR A 94 0.08 4.39 -14.07
N GLU A 95 1.36 4.49 -13.77
CA GLU A 95 2.13 5.72 -13.68
C GLU A 95 3.07 5.82 -14.88
N VAL A 96 3.33 7.02 -15.36
CA VAL A 96 4.37 7.25 -16.38
C VAL A 96 5.59 7.84 -15.68
N VAL A 97 6.61 7.01 -15.51
CA VAL A 97 7.89 7.45 -14.94
C VAL A 97 8.75 8.11 -16.03
N CYS A 98 9.42 9.22 -15.68
CA CYS A 98 10.30 9.86 -16.64
C CYS A 98 11.49 8.95 -16.94
N CYS A 99 11.60 8.60 -18.17
CA CYS A 99 12.72 8.46 -19.06
C CYS A 99 13.58 7.18 -18.90
N ASP A 100 13.45 6.33 -19.91
CA ASP A 100 14.44 5.30 -20.22
C ASP A 100 15.75 5.94 -20.74
N PHE A 101 16.69 5.10 -21.14
CA PHE A 101 17.97 5.52 -21.74
C PHE A 101 17.80 6.39 -23.01
N PHE A 102 16.63 6.32 -23.66
CA PHE A 102 16.28 7.10 -24.86
C PHE A 102 15.39 8.32 -24.56
N LEU A 103 15.24 8.71 -23.29
CA LEU A 103 14.38 9.81 -22.86
C LEU A 103 12.88 9.61 -23.18
N GLN A 104 12.45 8.35 -23.32
CA GLN A 104 11.05 8.02 -23.54
C GLN A 104 10.33 7.79 -22.21
N PRO A 105 9.08 8.25 -22.05
CA PRO A 105 8.26 7.94 -20.88
C PRO A 105 8.01 6.44 -20.79
N VAL A 106 8.24 5.84 -19.64
CA VAL A 106 8.01 4.40 -19.38
C VAL A 106 6.78 4.23 -18.49
N PRO A 107 5.73 3.56 -18.96
CA PRO A 107 4.61 3.21 -18.10
C PRO A 107 5.04 2.13 -17.08
N GLN A 108 4.86 2.43 -15.80
CA GLN A 108 5.05 1.50 -14.71
C GLN A 108 3.69 1.13 -14.13
N GLN A 109 3.46 -0.16 -13.87
CA GLN A 109 2.22 -0.64 -13.29
C GLN A 109 2.42 -0.99 -11.81
N GLY A 110 1.57 -0.41 -10.96
CA GLY A 110 1.35 -0.83 -9.59
C GLY A 110 0.14 -1.76 -9.50
N GLN A 111 0.12 -2.60 -8.48
CA GLN A 111 -1.00 -3.50 -8.21
C GLN A 111 -1.37 -3.48 -6.74
N GLY A 112 -2.67 -3.55 -6.47
CA GLY A 112 -3.22 -3.65 -5.15
C GLY A 112 -4.62 -4.26 -5.19
N SER A 113 -5.26 -4.26 -4.05
CA SER A 113 -6.63 -4.71 -3.88
C SER A 113 -7.54 -3.56 -3.44
N GLY A 114 -8.81 -3.79 -3.53
CA GLY A 114 -9.86 -2.94 -2.97
C GLY A 114 -11.10 -3.77 -2.71
N PHE A 115 -12.15 -3.11 -2.23
CA PHE A 115 -13.44 -3.76 -2.07
C PHE A 115 -14.60 -2.78 -2.29
N LEU A 116 -15.67 -3.28 -2.87
CA LEU A 116 -16.92 -2.55 -3.10
C LEU A 116 -17.60 -2.25 -1.78
N ILE A 117 -18.07 -1.01 -1.61
CA ILE A 117 -18.80 -0.58 -0.40
C ILE A 117 -20.29 -0.29 -0.66
N ASP A 118 -20.68 -0.17 -1.92
CA ASP A 118 -22.08 0.03 -2.32
C ASP A 118 -22.39 -0.50 -3.73
N ASN A 119 -23.67 -0.43 -4.10
CA ASN A 119 -24.15 -0.80 -5.44
C ASN A 119 -23.96 0.30 -6.50
N GLN A 120 -23.39 1.45 -6.12
CA GLN A 120 -23.09 2.56 -7.04
C GLN A 120 -21.67 2.44 -7.62
N GLY A 121 -20.94 1.40 -7.21
CA GLY A 121 -19.60 1.10 -7.70
C GLY A 121 -18.49 1.85 -6.97
N HIS A 122 -18.76 2.32 -5.76
CA HIS A 122 -17.71 2.87 -4.90
C HIS A 122 -16.84 1.76 -4.34
N ILE A 123 -15.53 2.00 -4.34
CA ILE A 123 -14.50 1.04 -3.93
C ILE A 123 -13.56 1.73 -2.97
N LEU A 124 -13.31 1.10 -1.83
CA LEU A 124 -12.25 1.48 -0.89
C LEU A 124 -10.95 0.76 -1.21
N THR A 125 -9.85 1.49 -1.08
CA THR A 125 -8.48 0.99 -1.21
C THR A 125 -7.52 1.90 -0.43
N ASN A 126 -6.21 1.64 -0.50
CA ASN A 126 -5.21 2.55 0.03
C ASN A 126 -4.87 3.68 -0.96
N ASP A 127 -4.46 4.84 -0.43
CA ASP A 127 -3.97 5.96 -1.25
C ASP A 127 -2.68 5.58 -1.99
N HIS A 128 -1.73 4.90 -1.32
CA HIS A 128 -0.48 4.48 -1.96
C HIS A 128 -0.65 3.50 -3.13
N VAL A 129 -1.79 2.78 -3.22
CA VAL A 129 -2.09 1.90 -4.37
C VAL A 129 -2.36 2.70 -5.64
N ILE A 130 -2.85 3.95 -5.49
CA ILE A 130 -3.23 4.81 -6.61
C ILE A 130 -2.39 6.09 -6.70
N ASP A 131 -1.43 6.28 -5.79
CA ASP A 131 -0.58 7.48 -5.78
C ASP A 131 0.15 7.63 -7.11
N ASN A 132 0.17 8.86 -7.63
CA ASN A 132 0.74 9.23 -8.94
C ASN A 132 0.17 8.49 -10.18
N ALA A 133 -0.90 7.70 -10.02
CA ALA A 133 -1.50 6.98 -11.11
C ALA A 133 -2.16 7.93 -12.14
N GLN A 134 -1.79 7.80 -13.41
CA GLN A 134 -2.48 8.49 -14.51
C GLN A 134 -3.77 7.75 -14.89
N THR A 135 -3.79 6.43 -14.74
CA THR A 135 -4.98 5.62 -14.97
C THR A 135 -5.11 4.53 -13.93
N VAL A 136 -6.35 4.29 -13.52
CA VAL A 136 -6.70 3.22 -12.57
C VAL A 136 -7.70 2.29 -13.26
N GLU A 137 -7.36 1.00 -13.33
CA GLU A 137 -8.23 -0.06 -13.81
C GLU A 137 -8.62 -0.96 -12.64
N VAL A 138 -9.90 -1.29 -12.56
CA VAL A 138 -10.45 -2.20 -11.56
C VAL A 138 -10.92 -3.48 -12.25
N THR A 139 -10.47 -4.62 -11.75
CA THR A 139 -10.95 -5.94 -12.18
C THR A 139 -11.77 -6.58 -11.07
N LEU A 140 -13.04 -6.84 -11.34
CA LEU A 140 -13.96 -7.50 -10.41
C LEU A 140 -13.64 -9.01 -10.29
N TRP A 141 -14.18 -9.66 -9.26
CA TRP A 141 -14.03 -11.10 -9.01
C TRP A 141 -14.44 -11.97 -10.23
N ASN A 142 -15.43 -11.51 -11.03
CA ASN A 142 -15.91 -12.17 -12.26
C ASN A 142 -15.08 -11.81 -13.51
N LYS A 143 -13.90 -11.20 -13.32
CA LYS A 143 -12.92 -10.80 -14.34
C LYS A 143 -13.38 -9.66 -15.27
N ARG A 144 -14.50 -9.01 -14.99
CA ARG A 144 -14.92 -7.80 -15.73
C ARG A 144 -14.01 -6.64 -15.31
N LYS A 145 -13.56 -5.87 -16.30
CA LYS A 145 -12.64 -4.75 -16.12
C LYS A 145 -13.37 -3.43 -16.35
N PHE A 146 -13.03 -2.46 -15.51
CA PHE A 146 -13.60 -1.11 -15.56
C PHE A 146 -12.50 -0.08 -15.36
N LYS A 147 -12.61 1.04 -16.07
CA LYS A 147 -11.82 2.22 -15.72
C LYS A 147 -12.45 2.83 -14.46
N ALA A 148 -11.61 3.10 -13.46
CA ALA A 148 -12.04 3.77 -12.24
C ALA A 148 -11.68 5.24 -12.27
N THR A 149 -12.52 6.06 -11.63
CA THR A 149 -12.23 7.46 -11.31
C THR A 149 -11.92 7.57 -9.82
N VAL A 150 -10.93 8.39 -9.47
CA VAL A 150 -10.65 8.73 -8.08
C VAL A 150 -11.69 9.77 -7.64
N VAL A 151 -12.55 9.40 -6.70
CA VAL A 151 -13.55 10.31 -6.09
C VAL A 151 -12.86 11.23 -5.10
N GLY A 152 -11.90 10.69 -4.35
CA GLY A 152 -11.04 11.42 -3.44
C GLY A 152 -10.12 10.47 -2.71
N ALA A 153 -9.10 11.03 -2.05
CA ALA A 153 -8.18 10.25 -1.24
C ALA A 153 -7.71 11.04 -0.04
N ASP A 154 -7.21 10.31 0.94
CA ASP A 154 -6.62 10.82 2.15
C ASP A 154 -5.24 10.18 2.37
N ARG A 155 -4.22 10.89 1.94
CA ARG A 155 -2.83 10.50 2.06
C ARG A 155 -2.37 10.25 3.49
N PHE A 156 -3.00 10.94 4.44
CA PHE A 156 -2.60 10.83 5.85
C PHE A 156 -3.01 9.49 6.45
N HIS A 157 -4.26 9.08 6.24
CA HIS A 157 -4.74 7.77 6.70
C HIS A 157 -4.54 6.66 5.66
N ASP A 158 -3.90 6.96 4.52
CA ASP A 158 -3.68 6.00 3.45
C ASP A 158 -4.98 5.35 2.95
N VAL A 159 -6.02 6.16 2.72
CA VAL A 159 -7.35 5.73 2.27
C VAL A 159 -7.72 6.44 0.98
N ALA A 160 -8.21 5.71 -0.01
CA ALA A 160 -8.75 6.25 -1.25
C ALA A 160 -10.13 5.68 -1.57
N LEU A 161 -10.99 6.55 -2.13
CA LEU A 161 -12.30 6.20 -2.66
C LEU A 161 -12.28 6.30 -4.18
N LEU A 162 -12.55 5.17 -4.84
CA LEU A 162 -12.68 5.07 -6.28
C LEU A 162 -14.14 4.86 -6.65
N GLN A 163 -14.48 5.13 -7.92
CA GLN A 163 -15.77 4.78 -8.49
C GLN A 163 -15.61 4.15 -9.88
N ILE A 164 -16.32 3.05 -10.11
CA ILE A 164 -16.52 2.44 -11.43
C ILE A 164 -17.96 2.71 -11.90
N GLN A 165 -18.13 2.91 -13.20
CA GLN A 165 -19.44 3.18 -13.79
C GLN A 165 -19.85 2.04 -14.73
N GLY A 166 -21.19 1.85 -14.90
CA GLY A 166 -21.74 0.86 -15.80
C GLY A 166 -21.61 -0.60 -15.36
N ALA A 167 -21.17 -0.82 -14.11
CA ALA A 167 -21.15 -2.16 -13.54
C ALA A 167 -22.54 -2.52 -12.99
N THR A 168 -22.98 -3.75 -13.26
CA THR A 168 -24.22 -4.34 -12.75
C THR A 168 -23.90 -5.55 -11.89
N ASP A 169 -24.83 -5.97 -11.04
CA ASP A 169 -24.71 -7.15 -10.19
C ASP A 169 -23.52 -7.08 -9.23
N LEU A 170 -23.29 -5.89 -8.68
CA LEU A 170 -22.28 -5.65 -7.68
C LEU A 170 -22.72 -6.27 -6.35
N GLN A 171 -21.74 -6.79 -5.61
CA GLN A 171 -21.94 -7.36 -4.27
C GLN A 171 -21.04 -6.61 -3.29
N PRO A 172 -21.54 -5.56 -2.63
CA PRO A 172 -20.77 -4.79 -1.67
C PRO A 172 -20.42 -5.60 -0.42
N ALA A 173 -19.28 -5.29 0.19
CA ALA A 173 -18.92 -5.78 1.50
C ALA A 173 -19.82 -5.17 2.59
N THR A 174 -20.06 -5.93 3.66
CA THR A 174 -20.66 -5.40 4.88
C THR A 174 -19.55 -4.81 5.74
N LEU A 175 -19.73 -3.56 6.19
CA LEU A 175 -18.79 -2.91 7.12
C LEU A 175 -19.23 -3.19 8.56
N ALA A 176 -18.29 -3.56 9.42
CA ALA A 176 -18.52 -3.80 10.84
C ALA A 176 -18.02 -2.66 11.71
N ASP A 177 -18.38 -2.67 12.99
CA ASP A 177 -17.83 -1.74 13.96
C ASP A 177 -16.42 -2.18 14.40
N SER A 178 -15.40 -1.35 14.20
CA SER A 178 -14.03 -1.60 14.65
C SER A 178 -13.67 -0.88 15.96
N SER A 179 -14.63 -0.23 16.64
CA SER A 179 -14.36 0.52 17.89
C SER A 179 -14.17 -0.39 19.12
N HIS A 180 -14.60 -1.64 19.04
CA HIS A 180 -14.61 -2.59 20.16
C HIS A 180 -13.88 -3.90 19.85
N LEU A 181 -12.86 -3.84 19.00
CA LEU A 181 -12.05 -5.01 18.67
C LEU A 181 -11.22 -5.49 19.88
N LEU A 182 -11.04 -6.79 19.98
CA LEU A 182 -10.25 -7.42 21.05
C LEU A 182 -9.09 -8.21 20.46
N VAL A 183 -7.95 -8.17 21.14
CA VAL A 183 -6.79 -9.03 20.84
C VAL A 183 -7.20 -10.48 20.99
N GLY A 184 -6.82 -11.33 20.04
CA GLY A 184 -7.20 -12.73 19.96
C GLY A 184 -8.43 -13.03 19.11
N GLN A 185 -9.15 -12.02 18.60
CA GLN A 185 -10.21 -12.24 17.61
C GLN A 185 -9.62 -12.74 16.30
N GLU A 186 -10.26 -13.74 15.69
CA GLU A 186 -9.90 -14.24 14.36
C GLU A 186 -10.16 -13.20 13.28
N VAL A 187 -9.23 -13.11 12.34
CA VAL A 187 -9.33 -12.22 11.20
C VAL A 187 -8.88 -12.89 9.91
N TYR A 188 -9.42 -12.42 8.80
CA TYR A 188 -9.14 -12.90 7.46
C TYR A 188 -8.80 -11.71 6.57
N ALA A 189 -7.66 -11.78 5.90
CA ALA A 189 -7.32 -10.80 4.88
C ALA A 189 -7.56 -11.41 3.50
N ILE A 190 -8.29 -10.70 2.63
CA ILE A 190 -8.50 -11.13 1.25
C ILE A 190 -7.93 -10.08 0.32
N GLY A 191 -7.03 -10.51 -0.57
CA GLY A 191 -6.52 -9.72 -1.67
C GLY A 191 -6.78 -10.40 -3.00
N ASN A 192 -6.64 -9.65 -4.07
CA ASN A 192 -6.71 -10.17 -5.42
C ASN A 192 -5.48 -9.76 -6.24
N PRO A 193 -4.25 -10.12 -5.78
CA PRO A 193 -3.05 -9.86 -6.55
C PRO A 193 -3.17 -10.55 -7.90
N PHE A 194 -2.88 -9.85 -8.98
CA PHE A 194 -2.91 -10.36 -10.36
C PHE A 194 -4.31 -10.59 -10.98
N GLY A 195 -5.43 -10.35 -10.28
CA GLY A 195 -6.79 -10.48 -10.83
C GLY A 195 -7.21 -11.92 -11.19
N PHE A 196 -6.49 -12.96 -10.73
CA PHE A 196 -6.80 -14.35 -11.10
C PHE A 196 -7.84 -15.00 -10.20
N SER A 197 -7.68 -14.85 -8.89
CA SER A 197 -8.61 -15.33 -7.87
C SER A 197 -8.21 -14.73 -6.53
N GLY A 198 -9.17 -14.44 -5.68
CA GLY A 198 -8.89 -13.91 -4.35
C GLY A 198 -7.99 -14.85 -3.56
N THR A 199 -6.97 -14.32 -2.92
CA THR A 199 -6.13 -15.03 -1.97
C THR A 199 -6.57 -14.64 -0.57
N MET A 200 -6.92 -15.64 0.25
CA MET A 200 -7.28 -15.43 1.65
C MET A 200 -6.15 -15.89 2.56
N THR A 201 -5.82 -15.07 3.54
CA THR A 201 -4.95 -15.44 4.66
C THR A 201 -5.73 -15.30 5.96
N HIS A 202 -5.41 -16.14 6.96
CA HIS A 202 -6.07 -16.21 8.25
C HIS A 202 -5.08 -15.98 9.36
N GLY A 203 -5.53 -15.36 10.43
CA GLY A 203 -4.78 -15.06 11.64
C GLY A 203 -5.68 -14.47 12.72
N MET A 204 -5.08 -13.72 13.64
CA MET A 204 -5.81 -13.04 14.71
C MET A 204 -5.40 -11.58 14.84
N ILE A 205 -6.18 -10.81 15.58
CA ILE A 205 -5.76 -9.49 16.08
C ILE A 205 -4.68 -9.71 17.12
N SER A 206 -3.46 -9.33 16.79
CA SER A 206 -2.31 -9.49 17.70
C SER A 206 -2.13 -8.30 18.65
N SER A 207 -2.58 -7.10 18.22
CA SER A 207 -2.52 -5.85 19.00
C SER A 207 -3.39 -4.78 18.36
N ILE A 208 -3.79 -3.77 19.14
CA ILE A 208 -4.36 -2.52 18.64
C ILE A 208 -3.47 -1.41 19.16
N ARG A 209 -2.84 -0.65 18.26
CA ARG A 209 -1.89 0.40 18.63
C ARG A 209 -1.66 1.40 17.52
N SER A 210 -1.16 2.56 17.88
CA SER A 210 -0.71 3.53 16.89
C SER A 210 0.54 3.03 16.16
N VAL A 211 0.57 3.22 14.84
CA VAL A 211 1.70 2.90 13.97
C VAL A 211 2.07 4.07 13.08
N ILE A 212 3.36 4.18 12.74
CA ILE A 212 3.84 5.17 11.78
C ILE A 212 3.98 4.48 10.43
N LEU A 213 3.29 5.00 9.42
CA LEU A 213 3.40 4.54 8.04
C LEU A 213 4.77 4.90 7.43
N PRO A 214 5.18 4.26 6.33
CA PRO A 214 6.39 4.65 5.59
C PRO A 214 6.37 6.11 5.11
N SER A 215 5.17 6.69 4.90
CA SER A 215 4.98 8.12 4.61
C SER A 215 5.35 9.05 5.79
N GLY A 216 5.59 8.50 6.97
CA GLY A 216 5.79 9.24 8.22
C GLY A 216 4.50 9.54 8.98
N ASN A 217 3.34 9.35 8.37
CA ASN A 217 2.04 9.60 9.01
C ASN A 217 1.71 8.53 10.04
N ARG A 218 0.94 8.92 11.07
CA ARG A 218 0.53 8.03 12.15
C ARG A 218 -0.92 7.60 12.00
N ILE A 219 -1.17 6.31 12.07
CA ILE A 219 -2.51 5.75 12.18
C ILE A 219 -2.75 5.39 13.64
N GLU A 220 -3.78 5.96 14.24
CA GLU A 220 -4.23 5.60 15.58
C GLU A 220 -5.06 4.31 15.51
N ASP A 221 -4.99 3.51 16.57
CA ASP A 221 -5.75 2.26 16.74
C ASP A 221 -5.60 1.27 15.57
N ALA A 222 -4.46 1.31 14.85
CA ALA A 222 -4.17 0.38 13.78
C ALA A 222 -4.27 -1.06 14.29
N ILE A 223 -4.96 -1.89 13.50
CA ILE A 223 -5.16 -3.31 13.81
C ILE A 223 -3.90 -4.06 13.38
N GLN A 224 -3.14 -4.59 14.36
CA GLN A 224 -2.03 -5.47 14.08
C GLN A 224 -2.53 -6.92 14.00
N THR A 225 -2.07 -7.66 12.99
CA THR A 225 -2.42 -9.08 12.78
C THR A 225 -1.22 -9.91 12.38
N ASP A 226 -1.25 -11.20 12.68
CA ASP A 226 -0.31 -12.21 12.17
C ASP A 226 -0.83 -12.91 10.90
N ALA A 227 -2.07 -12.60 10.45
CA ALA A 227 -2.49 -12.96 9.10
C ALA A 227 -1.48 -12.42 8.08
N SER A 228 -1.04 -13.27 7.15
CA SER A 228 -0.01 -12.90 6.19
C SER A 228 -0.50 -11.79 5.26
N ILE A 229 0.02 -10.58 5.42
CA ILE A 229 -0.16 -9.47 4.50
C ILE A 229 1.07 -9.44 3.58
N ASN A 230 0.84 -9.49 2.28
CA ASN A 230 1.87 -9.48 1.24
C ASN A 230 1.53 -8.44 0.17
N PRO A 231 2.50 -8.06 -0.69
CA PRO A 231 2.21 -7.23 -1.85
C PRO A 231 1.04 -7.79 -2.66
N GLY A 232 0.05 -6.94 -2.93
CA GLY A 232 -1.21 -7.30 -3.59
C GLY A 232 -2.40 -7.49 -2.65
N ASN A 233 -2.22 -7.69 -1.33
CA ASN A 233 -3.32 -7.61 -0.37
C ASN A 233 -3.60 -6.17 0.07
N SER A 234 -2.62 -5.25 -0.05
CA SER A 234 -2.79 -3.84 0.32
C SER A 234 -4.00 -3.22 -0.35
N GLY A 235 -4.82 -2.51 0.43
CA GLY A 235 -6.11 -1.96 0.04
C GLY A 235 -7.28 -2.94 0.13
N GLY A 236 -7.03 -4.25 0.32
CA GLY A 236 -8.06 -5.26 0.51
C GLY A 236 -8.70 -5.21 1.91
N PRO A 237 -9.83 -5.90 2.10
CA PRO A 237 -10.50 -5.94 3.39
C PRO A 237 -9.76 -6.85 4.39
N LEU A 238 -9.70 -6.39 5.64
CA LEU A 238 -9.51 -7.24 6.82
C LEU A 238 -10.90 -7.53 7.38
N LEU A 239 -11.24 -8.82 7.53
CA LEU A 239 -12.57 -9.31 7.87
C LEU A 239 -12.57 -9.95 9.27
N ASN A 240 -13.70 -9.88 9.93
CA ASN A 240 -13.97 -10.68 11.13
C ASN A 240 -14.44 -12.10 10.76
N SER A 241 -14.72 -12.93 11.78
CA SER A 241 -15.23 -14.29 11.60
C SER A 241 -16.63 -14.40 10.95
N HIS A 242 -17.35 -13.30 10.81
CA HIS A 242 -18.62 -13.23 10.07
C HIS A 242 -18.44 -12.80 8.60
N GLY A 243 -17.20 -12.51 8.18
CA GLY A 243 -16.91 -11.98 6.85
C GLY A 243 -17.30 -10.52 6.66
N ASP A 244 -17.41 -9.75 7.76
CA ASP A 244 -17.66 -8.30 7.73
C ASP A 244 -16.33 -7.55 7.86
N VAL A 245 -16.20 -6.43 7.16
CA VAL A 245 -14.96 -5.65 7.10
C VAL A 245 -14.76 -4.89 8.40
N ILE A 246 -13.63 -5.11 9.06
CA ILE A 246 -13.18 -4.39 10.26
C ILE A 246 -12.01 -3.44 9.96
N GLY A 247 -11.38 -3.54 8.79
CA GLY A 247 -10.27 -2.68 8.41
C GLY A 247 -9.84 -2.84 6.97
N ILE A 248 -8.90 -1.99 6.54
CA ILE A 248 -8.23 -2.03 5.23
C ILE A 248 -6.78 -2.48 5.46
N THR A 249 -6.38 -3.58 4.87
CA THR A 249 -4.98 -4.04 4.94
C THR A 249 -4.06 -3.03 4.27
N THR A 250 -2.95 -2.66 4.92
CA THR A 250 -2.09 -1.59 4.37
C THR A 250 -0.61 -1.98 4.34
N MET A 251 0.00 -2.18 5.47
CA MET A 251 1.45 -2.24 5.61
C MET A 251 1.91 -3.56 6.20
N ILE A 252 3.10 -3.99 5.81
CA ILE A 252 3.87 -5.03 6.51
C ILE A 252 5.06 -4.39 7.24
N ALA A 253 5.36 -4.87 8.45
CA ALA A 253 6.64 -4.56 9.07
C ALA A 253 7.75 -5.29 8.30
N SER A 254 8.53 -4.55 7.54
CA SER A 254 9.70 -5.11 6.84
C SER A 254 10.76 -5.53 7.85
N ASN A 255 11.30 -6.73 7.70
CA ASN A 255 12.49 -7.12 8.45
C ASN A 255 13.69 -6.33 7.92
N PRO A 256 14.39 -5.51 8.73
CA PRO A 256 15.54 -4.73 8.26
C PRO A 256 16.68 -5.57 7.66
N ASN A 257 16.71 -6.87 7.98
CA ASN A 257 17.72 -7.82 7.52
C ASN A 257 17.20 -8.83 6.49
N GLY A 258 15.91 -8.73 6.10
CA GLY A 258 15.27 -9.59 5.07
C GLY A 258 15.10 -8.83 3.76
N GLY A 259 14.99 -9.56 2.64
CA GLY A 259 14.64 -8.95 1.35
C GLY A 259 13.31 -8.18 1.45
N ALA A 260 13.19 -7.11 0.70
CA ALA A 260 12.18 -6.04 0.84
C ALA A 260 10.69 -6.46 0.78
N ASP A 261 10.36 -7.74 0.53
CA ASP A 261 9.00 -8.15 0.19
C ASP A 261 8.45 -9.34 1.00
N GLN A 262 9.06 -9.67 2.15
CA GLN A 262 8.57 -10.79 2.96
C GLN A 262 7.95 -10.32 4.27
N SER A 263 6.70 -10.76 4.53
CA SER A 263 6.03 -10.56 5.81
C SER A 263 6.83 -11.18 6.94
N ALA A 264 7.18 -10.37 7.94
CA ALA A 264 7.78 -10.86 9.20
C ALA A 264 6.73 -11.48 10.14
N GLY A 265 5.51 -11.78 9.67
CA GLY A 265 4.39 -12.20 10.51
C GLY A 265 3.75 -11.04 11.28
N ILE A 266 4.00 -9.80 10.84
CA ILE A 266 3.41 -8.59 11.42
C ILE A 266 2.80 -7.78 10.28
N GLY A 267 1.46 -7.83 10.20
CA GLY A 267 0.67 -7.02 9.28
C GLY A 267 -0.11 -5.94 10.04
N PHE A 268 -0.51 -4.90 9.32
CA PHE A 268 -1.34 -3.83 9.87
C PHE A 268 -2.53 -3.54 8.95
N ALA A 269 -3.62 -3.12 9.58
CA ALA A 269 -4.79 -2.62 8.86
C ALA A 269 -5.30 -1.31 9.49
N ILE A 270 -5.83 -0.46 8.66
CA ILE A 270 -6.50 0.79 9.03
C ILE A 270 -7.90 0.43 9.54
N PRO A 271 -8.32 0.85 10.73
CA PRO A 271 -9.68 0.58 11.21
C PRO A 271 -10.75 1.07 10.24
N ILE A 272 -11.83 0.31 10.07
CA ILE A 272 -12.87 0.67 9.10
C ILE A 272 -13.57 1.98 9.48
N GLN A 273 -13.73 2.33 10.77
CA GLN A 273 -14.28 3.61 11.19
C GLN A 273 -13.44 4.81 10.71
N THR A 274 -12.11 4.67 10.69
CA THR A 274 -11.23 5.69 10.12
C THR A 274 -11.52 5.89 8.65
N ALA A 275 -11.62 4.79 7.88
CA ALA A 275 -11.95 4.84 6.46
C ALA A 275 -13.35 5.40 6.20
N GLU A 276 -14.36 5.01 6.99
CA GLU A 276 -15.72 5.57 6.89
C GLU A 276 -15.78 7.08 7.17
N ALA A 277 -14.97 7.57 8.09
CA ALA A 277 -14.88 9.01 8.35
C ALA A 277 -14.33 9.74 7.12
N VAL A 278 -13.26 9.21 6.52
CA VAL A 278 -12.67 9.73 5.29
C VAL A 278 -13.68 9.69 4.12
N VAL A 279 -14.40 8.58 3.95
CA VAL A 279 -15.43 8.44 2.90
C VAL A 279 -16.54 9.48 3.07
N ARG A 280 -17.04 9.67 4.31
CA ARG A 280 -18.07 10.68 4.59
C ARG A 280 -17.61 12.09 4.19
N ASP A 281 -16.36 12.43 4.49
CA ASP A 281 -15.79 13.73 4.12
C ASP A 281 -15.67 13.86 2.60
N ILE A 282 -15.12 12.86 1.93
CA ILE A 282 -14.97 12.85 0.47
C ILE A 282 -16.33 12.97 -0.22
N MET A 283 -17.34 12.20 0.21
CA MET A 283 -18.68 12.23 -0.39
C MET A 283 -19.40 13.56 -0.15
N ARG A 284 -19.12 14.23 0.96
CA ARG A 284 -19.77 15.50 1.30
C ARG A 284 -19.07 16.72 0.74
N TYR A 285 -17.75 16.72 0.72
CA TYR A 285 -16.92 17.89 0.41
C TYR A 285 -16.07 17.72 -0.85
N GLY A 286 -16.01 16.50 -1.43
CA GLY A 286 -15.15 16.17 -2.55
C GLY A 286 -13.70 15.87 -2.17
N HIS A 287 -13.35 15.97 -0.88
CA HIS A 287 -12.01 15.71 -0.35
C HIS A 287 -12.08 15.41 1.15
N ALA A 288 -11.02 14.82 1.71
CA ALA A 288 -10.90 14.62 3.15
C ALA A 288 -10.69 15.98 3.85
N VAL A 289 -11.48 16.26 4.89
CA VAL A 289 -11.40 17.50 5.67
C VAL A 289 -10.31 17.36 6.73
N ARG A 290 -9.28 18.21 6.62
CA ARG A 290 -8.16 18.17 7.54
C ARG A 290 -7.93 19.49 8.22
N PRO A 291 -7.60 19.49 9.52
CA PRO A 291 -7.17 20.69 10.19
C PRO A 291 -5.82 21.19 9.67
N SER A 292 -5.70 22.48 9.50
CA SER A 292 -4.49 23.13 9.00
C SER A 292 -4.18 24.42 9.74
N LEU A 293 -2.89 24.71 9.87
CA LEU A 293 -2.39 26.02 10.25
C LEU A 293 -2.26 26.98 9.06
N ASP A 294 -2.28 26.46 7.83
CA ASP A 294 -2.04 27.19 6.57
C ASP A 294 -0.69 27.93 6.58
N ILE A 295 0.37 27.17 6.81
CA ILE A 295 1.74 27.64 6.80
C ILE A 295 2.59 26.86 5.79
N VAL A 296 3.65 27.50 5.30
CA VAL A 296 4.82 26.79 4.76
C VAL A 296 5.86 26.82 5.85
N SER A 297 6.47 25.68 6.15
CA SER A 297 7.34 25.53 7.30
C SER A 297 8.62 24.79 6.99
N LEU A 298 9.64 25.07 7.81
CA LEU A 298 10.96 24.46 7.74
C LEU A 298 11.22 23.73 9.07
N PRO A 299 11.54 22.43 9.08
CA PRO A 299 11.98 21.75 10.29
C PRO A 299 13.34 22.28 10.73
N ILE A 300 13.49 22.49 12.03
CA ILE A 300 14.72 22.96 12.67
C ILE A 300 15.25 21.85 13.56
N GLY A 301 16.50 21.49 13.38
CA GLY A 301 17.28 20.62 14.24
C GLY A 301 18.36 21.40 14.99
N PRO A 302 19.15 20.72 15.85
CA PRO A 302 20.16 21.37 16.69
C PRO A 302 21.23 22.15 15.91
N TYR A 303 21.63 21.61 14.75
CA TYR A 303 22.63 22.25 13.90
C TYR A 303 22.12 23.56 13.32
N GLU A 304 20.94 23.55 12.70
CA GLU A 304 20.30 24.73 12.12
C GLU A 304 19.97 25.77 13.19
N ALA A 305 19.47 25.31 14.36
CA ALA A 305 19.15 26.19 15.47
C ALA A 305 20.38 26.98 15.96
N GLN A 306 21.52 26.32 16.09
CA GLN A 306 22.78 26.92 16.49
C GLN A 306 23.31 27.91 15.42
N GLU A 307 23.24 27.52 14.14
CA GLU A 307 23.75 28.32 13.02
C GLU A 307 23.03 29.66 12.89
N ILE A 308 21.68 29.65 13.07
CA ILE A 308 20.85 30.84 12.91
C ILE A 308 20.47 31.50 14.26
N GLY A 309 21.01 31.01 15.38
CA GLY A 309 20.88 31.59 16.72
C GLY A 309 19.45 31.53 17.28
N LEU A 310 18.73 30.41 17.08
CA LEU A 310 17.40 30.21 17.63
C LEU A 310 17.44 29.89 19.13
N PRO A 311 16.35 30.23 19.87
CA PRO A 311 16.29 30.02 21.33
C PRO A 311 15.92 28.59 21.74
N ALA A 312 15.71 27.68 20.78
CA ALA A 312 15.41 26.27 21.01
C ALA A 312 16.09 25.41 19.93
N ASP A 313 16.55 24.23 20.34
CA ASP A 313 17.32 23.32 19.48
C ASP A 313 16.45 22.60 18.45
N TYR A 314 15.14 22.57 18.64
CA TYR A 314 14.18 21.91 17.78
C TYR A 314 12.92 22.76 17.59
N GLY A 315 12.22 22.53 16.51
CA GLY A 315 10.91 23.10 16.24
C GLY A 315 10.58 23.20 14.78
N ILE A 316 9.47 23.86 14.49
CA ILE A 316 8.98 24.11 13.16
C ILE A 316 8.99 25.61 12.90
N LEU A 317 9.91 26.08 12.07
CA LEU A 317 10.01 27.49 11.70
C LEU A 317 8.98 27.81 10.62
N ILE A 318 8.20 28.86 10.82
CA ILE A 318 7.23 29.32 9.82
C ILE A 318 7.96 30.14 8.75
N GLU A 319 8.11 29.58 7.54
CA GLU A 319 8.66 30.29 6.39
C GLU A 319 7.66 31.28 5.81
N ARG A 320 6.41 30.85 5.63
CA ARG A 320 5.33 31.70 5.09
C ARG A 320 4.01 31.35 5.76
N VAL A 321 3.21 32.38 5.97
CA VAL A 321 1.82 32.27 6.39
C VAL A 321 0.93 32.48 5.17
N LEU A 322 0.00 31.56 4.91
CA LEU A 322 -0.90 31.68 3.78
C LEU A 322 -1.98 32.74 4.09
N PRO A 323 -2.25 33.67 3.16
CA PRO A 323 -3.22 34.73 3.37
C PRO A 323 -4.62 34.19 3.70
N GLY A 324 -5.25 34.74 4.76
CA GLY A 324 -6.58 34.34 5.23
C GLY A 324 -6.63 32.98 5.93
N GLY A 325 -5.50 32.27 6.06
CA GLY A 325 -5.39 31.00 6.77
C GLY A 325 -5.44 31.14 8.29
N ALA A 326 -5.43 30.00 9.00
CA ALA A 326 -5.49 29.94 10.46
C ALA A 326 -4.36 30.73 11.12
N ALA A 327 -3.13 30.51 10.70
CA ALA A 327 -1.96 31.22 11.20
C ALA A 327 -2.05 32.75 10.98
N ALA A 328 -2.53 33.18 9.79
CA ALA A 328 -2.70 34.59 9.48
C ALA A 328 -3.71 35.25 10.41
N ARG A 329 -4.87 34.62 10.63
CA ARG A 329 -5.91 35.12 11.55
C ARG A 329 -5.43 35.18 12.99
N ALA A 330 -4.56 34.26 13.40
CA ALA A 330 -3.96 34.20 14.73
C ALA A 330 -2.79 35.19 14.94
N GLY A 331 -2.33 35.86 13.87
CA GLY A 331 -1.21 36.81 13.93
C GLY A 331 0.15 36.16 14.05
N LEU A 332 0.28 34.90 13.60
CA LEU A 332 1.58 34.23 13.41
C LEU A 332 2.34 34.89 12.26
N ARG A 333 3.67 34.85 12.32
CA ARG A 333 4.54 35.54 11.38
C ARG A 333 5.41 34.55 10.60
N GLY A 334 5.45 34.74 9.30
CA GLY A 334 6.40 34.04 8.43
C GLY A 334 7.77 34.72 8.40
N GLY A 335 8.73 34.05 7.80
CA GLY A 335 10.09 34.57 7.60
C GLY A 335 10.11 35.82 6.73
N ASN A 336 11.10 36.66 6.96
CA ASN A 336 11.34 37.91 6.24
C ASN A 336 12.78 38.06 5.71
N GLN A 337 13.63 37.06 5.97
CA GLN A 337 15.00 37.00 5.48
C GLN A 337 15.19 35.83 4.54
N LEU A 338 15.63 36.11 3.29
CA LEU A 338 15.97 35.08 2.35
C LEU A 338 17.30 34.45 2.69
N ALA A 339 17.34 33.12 2.80
CA ALA A 339 18.54 32.34 2.99
C ALA A 339 18.56 31.14 2.03
N TYR A 340 19.64 30.36 2.05
CA TYR A 340 19.79 29.17 1.24
C TYR A 340 20.19 27.99 2.12
N GLN A 341 19.46 26.88 2.01
CA GLN A 341 19.84 25.59 2.55
C GLN A 341 20.26 24.68 1.39
N GLY A 342 21.57 24.56 1.18
CA GLY A 342 22.09 23.98 -0.07
C GLY A 342 21.65 24.80 -1.29
N ASN A 343 20.93 24.20 -2.23
CA ASN A 343 20.39 24.87 -3.43
C ASN A 343 18.95 25.35 -3.28
N THR A 344 18.34 25.15 -2.10
CA THR A 344 16.94 25.53 -1.86
C THR A 344 16.85 26.88 -1.16
N GLN A 345 16.00 27.75 -1.69
CA GLN A 345 15.67 29.02 -1.04
C GLN A 345 14.73 28.80 0.12
N VAL A 346 15.04 29.34 1.29
CA VAL A 346 14.26 29.29 2.51
C VAL A 346 14.06 30.67 3.11
N MET A 347 12.98 30.88 3.84
CA MET A 347 12.69 32.13 4.52
C MET A 347 12.89 32.00 6.03
N LEU A 348 13.84 32.74 6.58
CA LEU A 348 14.18 32.79 8.00
C LEU A 348 13.53 34.00 8.72
N GLY A 349 13.52 33.96 10.05
CA GLY A 349 13.03 35.07 10.90
C GLY A 349 11.53 35.01 11.21
N GLY A 350 10.85 33.92 10.84
CA GLY A 350 9.48 33.66 11.25
C GLY A 350 9.33 33.15 12.67
N ASP A 351 8.11 32.90 13.12
CA ASP A 351 7.82 32.29 14.41
C ASP A 351 8.28 30.81 14.40
N LEU A 352 8.93 30.37 15.48
CA LEU A 352 9.34 29.00 15.69
C LEU A 352 8.34 28.28 16.58
N ILE A 353 7.60 27.31 16.06
CA ILE A 353 6.65 26.47 16.81
C ILE A 353 7.44 25.40 17.57
N VAL A 354 7.30 25.36 18.89
CA VAL A 354 7.96 24.40 19.78
C VAL A 354 6.99 23.62 20.65
N GLY A 355 5.68 23.95 20.58
CA GLY A 355 4.66 23.24 21.34
C GLY A 355 3.26 23.42 20.75
N PHE A 356 2.42 22.40 20.97
CA PHE A 356 1.02 22.37 20.57
C PHE A 356 0.20 21.76 21.71
N ASP A 357 -0.74 22.53 22.26
CA ASP A 357 -1.56 22.19 23.43
C ASP A 357 -0.75 21.60 24.60
N GLY A 358 0.42 22.20 24.85
CA GLY A 358 1.33 21.80 25.94
C GLY A 358 2.24 20.60 25.60
N GLN A 359 2.05 19.93 24.48
CA GLN A 359 2.95 18.89 24.02
C GLN A 359 4.12 19.49 23.21
N PRO A 360 5.35 18.99 23.38
CA PRO A 360 6.50 19.49 22.62
C PRO A 360 6.37 19.12 21.13
N ILE A 361 6.77 20.04 20.27
CA ILE A 361 6.89 19.83 18.82
C ILE A 361 8.37 19.91 18.46
N THR A 362 8.94 18.78 18.09
CA THR A 362 10.37 18.64 17.76
C THR A 362 10.60 18.27 16.29
N SER A 363 9.55 17.83 15.60
CA SER A 363 9.60 17.37 14.23
C SER A 363 8.32 17.74 13.46
N PRO A 364 8.35 17.76 12.11
CA PRO A 364 7.15 17.88 11.29
C PRO A 364 6.08 16.84 11.62
N GLN A 365 6.53 15.64 12.00
CA GLN A 365 5.66 14.53 12.36
C GLN A 365 4.87 14.83 13.65
N ASP A 366 5.52 15.42 14.67
CA ASP A 366 4.83 15.81 15.91
C ASP A 366 3.74 16.83 15.60
N LEU A 367 4.02 17.83 14.76
CA LEU A 367 3.04 18.83 14.36
C LEU A 367 1.88 18.21 13.58
N SER A 368 2.18 17.31 12.65
CA SER A 368 1.17 16.59 11.88
C SER A 368 0.27 15.75 12.78
N ASN A 369 0.84 14.99 13.70
CA ASN A 369 0.10 14.16 14.65
C ASN A 369 -0.77 15.04 15.59
N ALA A 370 -0.22 16.13 16.08
CA ALA A 370 -0.97 17.07 16.94
C ALA A 370 -2.17 17.69 16.19
N LEU A 371 -1.97 18.11 14.92
CA LEU A 371 -3.06 18.63 14.11
C LEU A 371 -4.15 17.57 13.89
N ASN A 372 -3.79 16.33 13.59
CA ASN A 372 -4.76 15.28 13.25
C ASN A 372 -5.57 14.76 14.46
N ALA A 373 -5.15 15.07 15.69
CA ALA A 373 -5.96 14.85 16.89
C ALA A 373 -7.14 15.86 17.01
N HIS A 374 -7.22 16.85 16.10
CA HIS A 374 -8.21 17.91 16.10
C HIS A 374 -9.04 17.93 14.81
N ARG A 375 -10.03 18.83 14.77
CA ARG A 375 -10.85 19.09 13.58
C ARG A 375 -10.65 20.53 13.09
N ALA A 376 -10.94 20.78 11.83
CA ALA A 376 -11.08 22.14 11.33
C ALA A 376 -12.15 22.88 12.14
N GLY A 377 -11.83 24.09 12.58
CA GLY A 377 -12.65 24.90 13.49
C GLY A 377 -12.27 24.80 14.97
N ASP A 378 -11.51 23.78 15.39
CA ASP A 378 -11.02 23.70 16.78
C ASP A 378 -10.02 24.80 17.08
N THR A 379 -9.99 25.25 18.32
CA THR A 379 -9.04 26.28 18.81
C THR A 379 -7.98 25.61 19.66
N VAL A 380 -6.74 25.67 19.20
CA VAL A 380 -5.55 25.09 19.84
C VAL A 380 -4.62 26.18 20.37
N THR A 381 -3.69 25.81 21.24
CA THR A 381 -2.69 26.73 21.77
C THR A 381 -1.30 26.35 21.28
N LEU A 382 -0.69 27.16 20.42
CA LEU A 382 0.69 27.00 20.01
C LEU A 382 1.63 27.70 20.99
N THR A 383 2.68 27.01 21.42
CA THR A 383 3.83 27.62 22.07
C THR A 383 4.86 27.95 21.00
N ILE A 384 5.19 29.23 20.88
CA ILE A 384 6.12 29.69 19.84
C ILE A 384 7.23 30.53 20.44
N TYR A 385 8.33 30.66 19.68
CA TYR A 385 9.29 31.74 19.87
C TYR A 385 9.13 32.75 18.74
N ARG A 386 9.01 34.04 19.11
CA ARG A 386 9.07 35.17 18.20
C ARG A 386 10.36 35.95 18.48
N GLY A 387 11.36 35.75 17.65
CA GLY A 387 12.75 36.09 18.01
C GLY A 387 13.15 35.31 19.26
N GLN A 388 13.55 35.99 20.33
CA GLN A 388 13.96 35.35 21.60
C GLN A 388 12.78 35.23 22.60
N GLN A 389 11.61 35.76 22.28
CA GLN A 389 10.49 35.80 23.22
C GLN A 389 9.59 34.57 23.04
N ARG A 390 9.45 33.77 24.09
CA ARG A 390 8.48 32.67 24.18
C ARG A 390 7.08 33.20 24.49
N MET A 391 6.09 32.72 23.74
CA MET A 391 4.68 33.08 23.93
C MET A 391 3.75 31.97 23.51
N ASN A 392 2.51 32.04 24.02
CA ASN A 392 1.41 31.18 23.62
C ASN A 392 0.47 31.95 22.69
N VAL A 393 0.10 31.33 21.58
CA VAL A 393 -0.84 31.90 20.62
C VAL A 393 -2.00 30.93 20.42
N LYS A 394 -3.22 31.41 20.58
CA LYS A 394 -4.43 30.65 20.25
C LYS A 394 -4.69 30.71 18.76
N VAL A 395 -4.89 29.57 18.14
CA VAL A 395 -5.12 29.42 16.69
C VAL A 395 -6.38 28.62 16.48
N THR A 396 -7.37 29.17 15.77
CA THR A 396 -8.51 28.40 15.28
C THR A 396 -8.11 27.77 13.95
N LEU A 397 -8.06 26.43 13.92
CA LEU A 397 -7.62 25.66 12.77
C LEU A 397 -8.55 25.88 11.59
N SER A 398 -8.00 26.00 10.40
CA SER A 398 -8.72 26.00 9.14
C SER A 398 -8.79 24.60 8.55
N GLU A 399 -9.58 24.47 7.51
CA GLU A 399 -9.57 23.29 6.65
C GLU A 399 -8.38 23.35 5.69
N ALA A 400 -7.59 22.29 5.64
CA ALA A 400 -6.47 22.17 4.71
C ALA A 400 -6.99 22.13 3.26
N ARG A 401 -6.49 23.04 2.43
CA ARG A 401 -6.78 23.04 0.99
C ARG A 401 -5.92 21.95 0.33
N GLN A 402 -6.50 20.80 0.09
CA GLN A 402 -5.83 19.78 -0.75
C GLN A 402 -6.00 20.16 -2.23
N THR A 403 -4.92 20.59 -2.86
CA THR A 403 -4.85 20.65 -4.31
C THR A 403 -4.41 19.26 -4.80
N TYR A 404 -5.36 18.47 -5.28
CA TYR A 404 -5.05 17.25 -6.04
C TYR A 404 -4.41 17.68 -7.37
N SER A 405 -3.11 17.42 -7.54
CA SER A 405 -2.36 17.71 -8.79
C SER A 405 -2.63 16.68 -9.89
N GLY A 406 -3.70 15.90 -9.80
CA GLY A 406 -4.03 14.77 -10.68
C GLY A 406 -5.24 14.90 -11.57
N GLN A 407 -5.82 16.11 -11.75
CA GLN A 407 -6.83 16.33 -12.80
C GLN A 407 -6.20 17.04 -14.00
N ALA A 408 -5.62 16.26 -14.91
CA ALA A 408 -5.58 16.65 -16.31
C ALA A 408 -6.90 16.20 -16.95
N ALA A 409 -7.64 17.18 -17.50
CA ALA A 409 -8.90 17.03 -18.22
C ALA A 409 -8.84 16.08 -19.42
#